data_7c9571bbf437d866c5226d2e6b460fc3
#
_entry.id   7c9571bbf437d866c5226d2e6b460fc3
#
_cell.length_a   1.000
_cell.length_b   1.000
_cell.length_c   1.000
_cell.angle_alpha   90.00
_cell.angle_beta   90.00
_cell.angle_gamma   90.00
#
_symmetry.space_group_name_H-M   'P 1'
#
loop_
_entity.id
_entity.type
_entity.pdbx_description
1 polymer ?
#
loop_
_entity_poly.entity_id
_entity_poly.type
_entity_poly.pdbx_seq_one_letter_code
_entity_poly.pdbx_strand_id
1 'polypeptide(L)'
;VWWALLIIVLIPFGGRIWCTMCPIPALGEWLQRLSFIRRRNATDFTMGKEWPSALRNIWLQNFAFLGVAMFSAIILTLPVATGVLLSLFIAVAIILSLIFKRRVFCRYVCPVGGFIGLYSMVAPLEVRVKNPETCQRHCGKQCIRGSEKGYGCPWMEYPGTMERNAYCGMCTECIKTCPVNNVDL
;
A
#
# COMPACT_ATOMS: atom_id res chain seq x y z
N VAL A 1 5.63 -21.19 13.13
CA VAL A 1 6.14 -20.10 13.99
C VAL A 1 6.07 -18.74 13.29
N TRP A 2 6.58 -18.59 12.04
CA TRP A 2 6.60 -17.32 11.31
C TRP A 2 5.20 -16.67 11.13
N TRP A 3 4.22 -17.45 10.69
CA TRP A 3 2.84 -16.97 10.49
C TRP A 3 2.18 -16.51 11.78
N ALA A 4 2.41 -17.25 12.87
CA ALA A 4 1.88 -16.88 14.18
C ALA A 4 2.47 -15.56 14.66
N LEU A 5 3.78 -15.37 14.54
CA LEU A 5 4.45 -14.13 14.90
C LEU A 5 3.95 -12.94 14.06
N LEU A 6 3.73 -13.14 12.76
CA LEU A 6 3.19 -12.12 11.89
C LEU A 6 1.77 -11.71 12.29
N ILE A 7 0.88 -12.68 12.57
CA ILE A 7 -0.52 -12.41 12.90
C ILE A 7 -0.67 -11.86 14.32
N ILE A 8 0.09 -12.39 15.30
CA ILE A 8 -0.08 -12.03 16.71
C ILE A 8 0.67 -10.74 17.07
N VAL A 9 1.81 -10.48 16.44
CA VAL A 9 2.67 -9.36 16.80
C VAL A 9 2.66 -8.29 15.72
N LEU A 10 3.06 -8.63 14.49
CA LEU A 10 3.33 -7.62 13.47
C LEU A 10 2.06 -6.90 13.00
N ILE A 11 0.97 -7.61 12.78
CA ILE A 11 -0.30 -7.01 12.33
C ILE A 11 -0.94 -6.13 13.41
N PRO A 12 -1.13 -6.60 14.67
CA PRO A 12 -1.75 -5.78 15.70
C PRO A 12 -0.95 -4.53 16.08
N PHE A 13 0.38 -4.59 16.08
CA PHE A 13 1.23 -3.46 16.47
C PHE A 13 1.62 -2.57 15.29
N GLY A 14 2.00 -3.14 14.17
CA GLY A 14 2.51 -2.42 13.00
C GLY A 14 1.49 -2.23 11.88
N GLY A 15 0.27 -2.75 12.00
CA GLY A 15 -0.77 -2.63 10.99
C GLY A 15 -0.30 -3.10 9.60
N ARG A 16 -0.32 -2.20 8.64
CA ARG A 16 0.07 -2.50 7.24
C ARG A 16 1.58 -2.48 6.97
N ILE A 17 2.45 -2.48 7.97
CA ILE A 17 3.91 -2.48 7.75
C ILE A 17 4.36 -3.68 6.91
N TRP A 18 3.72 -4.83 7.08
CA TRP A 18 3.93 -6.01 6.26
C TRP A 18 3.71 -5.75 4.76
N CYS A 19 2.70 -4.97 4.42
CA CYS A 19 2.38 -4.65 3.03
C CYS A 19 3.48 -3.83 2.34
N THR A 20 4.31 -3.13 3.10
CA THR A 20 5.47 -2.39 2.58
C THR A 20 6.59 -3.33 2.16
N MET A 21 6.75 -4.45 2.88
CA MET A 21 7.79 -5.46 2.63
C MET A 21 7.33 -6.59 1.71
N CYS A 22 6.03 -6.67 1.38
CA CYS A 22 5.45 -7.75 0.60
C CYS A 22 6.07 -7.84 -0.81
N PRO A 23 6.53 -9.03 -1.26
CA PRO A 23 7.16 -9.18 -2.57
C PRO A 23 6.20 -9.08 -3.75
N ILE A 24 4.89 -9.32 -3.55
CA ILE A 24 3.89 -9.32 -4.63
C ILE A 24 3.86 -7.98 -5.38
N PRO A 25 3.69 -6.82 -4.70
CA PRO A 25 3.72 -5.53 -5.39
C PRO A 25 5.13 -5.03 -5.70
N ALA A 26 6.17 -5.61 -5.08
CA ALA A 26 7.54 -5.12 -5.21
C ALA A 26 8.04 -5.16 -6.65
N LEU A 27 7.74 -6.21 -7.40
CA LEU A 27 8.13 -6.34 -8.81
C LEU A 27 7.45 -5.26 -9.67
N GLY A 28 6.16 -5.00 -9.47
CA GLY A 28 5.44 -3.95 -10.18
C GLY A 28 5.97 -2.55 -9.84
N GLU A 29 6.29 -2.31 -8.59
CA GLU A 29 6.88 -1.04 -8.15
C GLU A 29 8.30 -0.84 -8.69
N TRP A 30 9.09 -1.90 -8.74
CA TRP A 30 10.41 -1.85 -9.38
C TRP A 30 10.31 -1.49 -10.87
N LEU A 31 9.39 -2.10 -11.58
CA LEU A 31 9.15 -1.77 -12.99
C LEU A 31 8.69 -0.31 -13.16
N GLN A 32 7.81 0.19 -12.29
CA GLN A 32 7.38 1.59 -12.32
C GLN A 32 8.55 2.56 -12.12
N ARG A 33 9.43 2.27 -11.17
CA ARG A 33 10.55 3.15 -10.78
C ARG A 33 11.83 2.86 -11.54
N LEU A 34 11.94 1.69 -12.19
CA LEU A 34 13.17 1.11 -12.75
C LEU A 34 14.32 1.04 -11.72
N SER A 35 14.01 1.10 -10.44
CA SER A 35 14.96 1.00 -9.35
C SER A 35 14.25 0.75 -8.02
N PHE A 36 14.83 -0.07 -7.14
CA PHE A 36 14.37 -0.26 -5.77
C PHE A 36 14.85 0.86 -4.81
N ILE A 37 16.02 1.42 -5.09
CA ILE A 37 16.74 2.25 -4.12
C ILE A 37 16.85 3.70 -4.61
N ARG A 38 17.09 3.88 -5.91
CA ARG A 38 17.36 5.19 -6.46
C ARG A 38 16.08 5.85 -6.95
N ARG A 39 15.84 7.06 -6.48
CA ARG A 39 14.86 7.94 -7.07
C ARG A 39 15.26 8.28 -8.50
N ARG A 40 14.38 8.07 -9.45
CA ARG A 40 14.48 8.61 -10.80
C ARG A 40 13.48 9.77 -10.92
N ASN A 41 13.94 10.90 -11.40
CA ASN A 41 13.08 12.05 -11.64
C ASN A 41 11.95 11.67 -12.61
N ALA A 42 10.73 11.84 -12.15
CA ALA A 42 9.48 12.14 -12.86
C ALA A 42 8.98 11.23 -14.01
N THR A 43 9.71 10.28 -14.52
CA THR A 43 9.18 9.35 -15.53
C THR A 43 8.94 7.97 -14.92
N ASP A 44 7.83 7.84 -14.19
CA ASP A 44 7.32 6.52 -13.87
C ASP A 44 7.02 5.81 -15.20
N PHE A 45 7.54 4.60 -15.36
CA PHE A 45 7.21 3.75 -16.51
C PHE A 45 5.80 3.17 -16.30
N THR A 46 4.82 4.03 -16.43
CA THR A 46 3.40 3.71 -16.27
C THR A 46 2.60 4.57 -17.23
N MET A 47 1.44 4.06 -17.66
CA MET A 47 0.49 4.84 -18.46
C MET A 47 -0.08 6.04 -17.69
N GLY A 48 0.18 6.13 -16.39
CA GLY A 48 -0.17 7.27 -15.55
C GLY A 48 -1.66 7.47 -15.33
N LYS A 49 -2.48 6.45 -15.58
CA LYS A 49 -3.92 6.52 -15.35
C LYS A 49 -4.23 6.58 -13.85
N GLU A 50 -5.26 7.33 -13.50
CA GLU A 50 -5.81 7.32 -12.16
C GLU A 50 -6.84 6.18 -12.03
N TRP A 51 -6.93 5.61 -10.81
CA TRP A 51 -7.91 4.58 -10.53
C TRP A 51 -9.33 5.15 -10.62
N PRO A 52 -10.28 4.47 -11.31
CA PRO A 52 -11.66 4.94 -11.47
C PRO A 52 -12.33 5.23 -10.13
N SER A 53 -13.00 6.37 -10.02
CA SER A 53 -13.67 6.81 -8.78
C SER A 53 -14.74 5.81 -8.31
N ALA A 54 -15.46 5.17 -9.23
CA ALA A 54 -16.47 4.17 -8.93
C ALA A 54 -15.90 2.91 -8.22
N LEU A 55 -14.62 2.58 -8.47
CA LEU A 55 -13.95 1.43 -7.87
C LEU A 55 -13.07 1.82 -6.66
N ARG A 56 -13.12 3.07 -6.19
CA ARG A 56 -12.42 3.54 -4.97
C ARG A 56 -13.16 3.12 -3.70
N ASN A 57 -13.49 1.84 -3.60
CA ASN A 57 -14.21 1.27 -2.47
C ASN A 57 -13.58 -0.06 -2.05
N ILE A 58 -14.07 -0.62 -0.96
CA ILE A 58 -13.57 -1.88 -0.38
C ILE A 58 -14.21 -3.14 -1.02
N TRP A 59 -15.23 -2.98 -1.86
CA TRP A 59 -16.01 -4.11 -2.38
C TRP A 59 -15.16 -5.09 -3.18
N LEU A 60 -14.25 -4.59 -4.01
CA LEU A 60 -13.39 -5.44 -4.82
C LEU A 60 -12.47 -6.31 -3.96
N GLN A 61 -11.92 -5.75 -2.87
CA GLN A 61 -11.13 -6.50 -1.89
C GLN A 61 -11.97 -7.55 -1.16
N ASN A 62 -13.20 -7.19 -0.78
CA ASN A 62 -14.11 -8.11 -0.08
C ASN A 62 -14.52 -9.28 -0.98
N PHE A 63 -14.85 -9.04 -2.24
CA PHE A 63 -15.15 -10.12 -3.19
C PHE A 63 -13.94 -11.01 -3.46
N ALA A 64 -12.76 -10.43 -3.62
CA ALA A 64 -11.51 -11.18 -3.77
C ALA A 64 -11.22 -12.03 -2.52
N PHE A 65 -11.42 -11.46 -1.33
CA PHE A 65 -11.27 -12.19 -0.05
C PHE A 65 -12.27 -13.34 0.08
N LEU A 66 -13.54 -13.09 -0.24
CA LEU A 66 -14.59 -14.11 -0.23
C LEU A 66 -14.24 -15.26 -1.19
N GLY A 67 -13.80 -14.93 -2.40
CA GLY A 67 -13.36 -15.94 -3.38
C GLY A 67 -12.21 -16.80 -2.86
N VAL A 68 -11.16 -16.18 -2.31
CA VAL A 68 -10.04 -16.94 -1.71
C VAL A 68 -10.51 -17.78 -0.51
N ALA A 69 -11.41 -17.26 0.33
CA ALA A 69 -11.94 -17.96 1.48
C ALA A 69 -12.79 -19.18 1.09
N MET A 70 -13.66 -19.05 0.08
CA MET A 70 -14.50 -20.15 -0.41
C MET A 70 -13.67 -21.33 -0.94
N PHE A 71 -12.56 -21.04 -1.62
CA PHE A 71 -11.67 -22.06 -2.18
C PHE A 71 -10.47 -22.38 -1.28
N SER A 72 -10.45 -21.90 -0.05
CA SER A 72 -9.31 -22.01 0.87
C SER A 72 -8.88 -23.46 1.11
N ALA A 73 -9.82 -24.40 1.23
CA ALA A 73 -9.49 -25.82 1.42
C ALA A 73 -8.67 -26.37 0.24
N ILE A 74 -9.04 -26.05 -1.00
CA ILE A 74 -8.34 -26.48 -2.18
C ILE A 74 -6.98 -25.76 -2.30
N ILE A 75 -6.96 -24.46 -2.04
CA ILE A 75 -5.75 -23.64 -2.11
C ILE A 75 -4.70 -24.13 -1.11
N LEU A 76 -5.11 -24.46 0.12
CA LEU A 76 -4.19 -24.88 1.18
C LEU A 76 -3.70 -26.34 1.03
N THR A 77 -4.48 -27.22 0.41
CA THR A 77 -4.14 -28.63 0.27
C THR A 77 -3.34 -28.94 -1.01
N LEU A 78 -3.58 -28.18 -2.08
CA LEU A 78 -2.93 -28.40 -3.36
C LEU A 78 -1.84 -27.35 -3.62
N PRO A 79 -0.54 -27.71 -3.57
CA PRO A 79 0.54 -26.75 -3.78
C PRO A 79 0.51 -26.10 -5.16
N VAL A 80 0.01 -26.81 -6.18
CA VAL A 80 -0.15 -26.28 -7.54
C VAL A 80 -1.20 -25.16 -7.54
N ALA A 81 -2.34 -25.33 -6.86
CA ALA A 81 -3.39 -24.32 -6.78
C ALA A 81 -2.87 -23.04 -6.09
N THR A 82 -2.12 -23.19 -5.00
CA THR A 82 -1.44 -22.07 -4.33
C THR A 82 -0.46 -21.36 -5.25
N GLY A 83 0.36 -22.10 -5.98
CA GLY A 83 1.33 -21.55 -6.92
C GLY A 83 0.66 -20.76 -8.04
N VAL A 84 -0.40 -21.29 -8.63
CA VAL A 84 -1.19 -20.60 -9.67
C VAL A 84 -1.83 -19.32 -9.13
N LEU A 85 -2.43 -19.36 -7.94
CA LEU A 85 -3.06 -18.20 -7.32
C LEU A 85 -2.05 -17.09 -7.03
N LEU A 86 -0.88 -17.42 -6.47
CA LEU A 86 0.19 -16.45 -6.21
C LEU A 86 0.74 -15.85 -7.50
N SER A 87 0.94 -16.67 -8.53
CA SER A 87 1.39 -16.21 -9.85
C SER A 87 0.36 -15.26 -10.48
N LEU A 88 -0.93 -15.56 -10.34
CA LEU A 88 -2.00 -14.69 -10.79
C LEU A 88 -1.99 -13.34 -10.07
N PHE A 89 -1.81 -13.34 -8.75
CA PHE A 89 -1.72 -12.09 -7.98
C PHE A 89 -0.51 -11.25 -8.39
N ILE A 90 0.63 -11.87 -8.63
CA ILE A 90 1.83 -11.17 -9.12
C ILE A 90 1.57 -10.59 -10.51
N ALA A 91 1.00 -11.37 -11.43
CA ALA A 91 0.68 -10.89 -12.77
C ALA A 91 -0.29 -9.69 -12.75
N VAL A 92 -1.38 -9.79 -11.98
CA VAL A 92 -2.34 -8.69 -11.81
C VAL A 92 -1.68 -7.47 -11.17
N ALA A 93 -0.82 -7.66 -10.16
CA ALA A 93 -0.09 -6.57 -9.52
C ALA A 93 0.83 -5.85 -10.52
N ILE A 94 1.55 -6.58 -11.37
CA ILE A 94 2.40 -6.01 -12.41
C ILE A 94 1.57 -5.24 -13.43
N ILE A 95 0.50 -5.83 -13.97
CA ILE A 95 -0.38 -5.18 -14.96
C ILE A 95 -0.96 -3.89 -14.42
N LEU A 96 -1.50 -3.92 -13.19
CA LEU A 96 -2.04 -2.72 -12.55
C LEU A 96 -0.98 -1.66 -12.28
N SER A 97 0.25 -2.07 -11.96
CA SER A 97 1.37 -1.15 -11.78
C SER A 97 1.80 -0.46 -13.08
N LEU A 98 1.70 -1.14 -14.22
CA LEU A 98 2.02 -0.56 -15.53
C LEU A 98 0.92 0.40 -16.03
N ILE A 99 -0.33 0.15 -15.68
CA ILE A 99 -1.48 0.97 -16.11
C ILE A 99 -1.69 2.16 -15.17
N PHE A 100 -1.68 1.92 -13.87
CA PHE A 100 -2.05 2.91 -12.86
C PHE A 100 -0.84 3.40 -12.07
N LYS A 101 -0.93 4.64 -11.59
CA LYS A 101 0.08 5.22 -10.70
C LYS A 101 0.07 4.53 -9.35
N ARG A 102 1.25 4.31 -8.76
CA ARG A 102 1.43 3.89 -7.37
C ARG A 102 0.93 2.46 -7.07
N ARG A 103 0.74 2.11 -5.80
CA ARG A 103 0.34 0.78 -5.32
C ARG A 103 -1.18 0.55 -5.33
N VAL A 104 -1.82 0.70 -6.48
CA VAL A 104 -3.27 0.52 -6.65
C VAL A 104 -3.71 -0.90 -6.30
N PHE A 105 -2.94 -1.93 -6.70
CA PHE A 105 -3.24 -3.32 -6.38
C PHE A 105 -3.45 -3.54 -4.88
N CYS A 106 -2.50 -3.11 -4.04
CA CYS A 106 -2.57 -3.29 -2.60
C CYS A 106 -3.68 -2.49 -1.94
N ARG A 107 -4.05 -1.35 -2.54
CA ARG A 107 -5.05 -0.45 -1.97
C ARG A 107 -6.48 -0.89 -2.27
N TYR A 108 -6.75 -1.42 -3.48
CA TYR A 108 -8.12 -1.65 -3.94
C TYR A 108 -8.43 -3.08 -4.36
N VAL A 109 -7.43 -3.90 -4.63
CA VAL A 109 -7.62 -5.25 -5.20
C VAL A 109 -7.20 -6.36 -4.25
N CYS A 110 -6.07 -6.20 -3.55
CA CYS A 110 -5.51 -7.25 -2.71
C CYS A 110 -6.44 -7.62 -1.54
N PRO A 111 -6.91 -8.88 -1.46
CA PRO A 111 -7.81 -9.31 -0.39
C PRO A 111 -7.15 -9.21 1.00
N VAL A 112 -5.89 -9.59 1.09
CA VAL A 112 -5.11 -9.51 2.34
C VAL A 112 -4.94 -8.06 2.78
N GLY A 113 -4.77 -7.14 1.82
CA GLY A 113 -4.66 -5.71 2.09
C GLY A 113 -5.92 -5.12 2.73
N GLY A 114 -7.11 -5.55 2.30
CA GLY A 114 -8.37 -5.17 2.93
C GLY A 114 -8.48 -5.63 4.38
N PHE A 115 -8.17 -6.91 4.60
CA PHE A 115 -8.21 -7.51 5.94
C PHE A 115 -7.21 -6.85 6.92
N ILE A 116 -5.95 -6.70 6.53
CA ILE A 116 -4.93 -6.04 7.35
C ILE A 116 -5.29 -4.57 7.61
N GLY A 117 -5.98 -3.91 6.67
CA GLY A 117 -6.47 -2.54 6.84
C GLY A 117 -7.40 -2.35 8.04
N LEU A 118 -8.23 -3.34 8.36
CA LEU A 118 -9.10 -3.31 9.54
C LEU A 118 -8.28 -3.32 10.83
N TYR A 119 -7.27 -4.18 10.92
CA TYR A 119 -6.37 -4.22 12.08
C TYR A 119 -5.53 -2.94 12.19
N SER A 120 -5.14 -2.38 11.07
CA SER A 120 -4.35 -1.15 11.03
C SER A 120 -5.09 0.05 11.65
N MET A 121 -6.43 0.03 11.71
CA MET A 121 -7.21 1.09 12.36
C MET A 121 -7.12 1.07 13.90
N VAL A 122 -6.73 -0.06 14.49
CA VAL A 122 -6.57 -0.24 15.94
C VAL A 122 -5.11 -0.38 16.37
N ALA A 123 -4.18 -0.38 15.42
CA ALA A 123 -2.75 -0.48 15.71
C ALA A 123 -2.26 0.76 16.47
N PRO A 124 -1.43 0.60 17.50
CA PRO A 124 -0.91 1.71 18.29
C PRO A 124 0.09 2.58 17.51
N LEU A 125 0.74 2.01 16.49
CA LEU A 125 1.65 2.75 15.63
C LEU A 125 0.89 3.34 14.46
N GLU A 126 0.94 4.66 14.32
CA GLU A 126 0.30 5.37 13.23
C GLU A 126 1.08 6.60 12.79
N VAL A 127 0.96 6.94 11.51
CA VAL A 127 1.52 8.17 10.96
C VAL A 127 0.53 9.30 11.16
N ARG A 128 0.97 10.39 11.80
CA ARG A 128 0.15 11.57 12.07
C ARG A 128 0.87 12.88 11.73
N VAL A 129 0.10 13.92 11.54
CA VAL A 129 0.63 15.29 11.42
C VAL A 129 0.63 15.96 12.79
N LYS A 130 1.71 16.69 13.08
CA LYS A 130 1.84 17.48 14.33
C LYS A 130 0.86 18.64 14.34
N ASN A 131 0.72 19.32 13.20
CA ASN A 131 -0.19 20.46 13.05
C ASN A 131 -0.93 20.38 11.72
N PRO A 132 -2.24 20.09 11.72
CA PRO A 132 -3.06 19.99 10.50
C PRO A 132 -3.14 21.31 9.71
N GLU A 133 -3.15 22.46 10.38
CA GLU A 133 -3.24 23.77 9.72
C GLU A 133 -2.04 24.04 8.80
N THR A 134 -0.85 23.63 9.22
CA THR A 134 0.38 23.75 8.41
C THR A 134 0.26 22.98 7.11
N CYS A 135 -0.35 21.78 7.14
CA CYS A 135 -0.59 20.97 5.95
C CYS A 135 -1.61 21.62 5.00
N GLN A 136 -2.61 22.33 5.53
CA GLN A 136 -3.64 22.97 4.72
C GLN A 136 -3.14 24.25 4.05
N ARG A 137 -2.34 25.08 4.75
CA ARG A 137 -1.95 26.42 4.30
C ARG A 137 -0.65 26.45 3.49
N HIS A 138 0.34 25.65 3.83
CA HIS A 138 1.71 25.83 3.31
C HIS A 138 2.29 24.61 2.57
N CYS A 139 1.52 23.55 2.36
CA CYS A 139 2.07 22.33 1.84
C CYS A 139 1.73 22.10 0.36
N GLY A 140 2.75 22.02 -0.49
CA GLY A 140 2.64 21.58 -1.88
C GLY A 140 2.30 20.10 -2.06
N LYS A 141 1.85 19.41 -0.99
CA LYS A 141 1.52 17.98 -0.95
C LYS A 141 2.69 17.09 -1.41
N GLN A 142 3.92 17.47 -1.05
CA GLN A 142 5.12 16.73 -1.40
C GLN A 142 5.14 15.33 -0.76
N CYS A 143 4.46 15.16 0.37
CA CYS A 143 4.25 13.86 1.00
C CYS A 143 3.53 12.85 0.09
N ILE A 144 2.68 13.31 -0.84
CA ILE A 144 2.02 12.48 -1.85
C ILE A 144 2.80 12.49 -3.16
N ARG A 145 3.10 13.69 -3.68
CA ARG A 145 3.70 13.85 -5.01
C ARG A 145 5.15 13.40 -5.07
N GLY A 146 5.83 13.42 -3.94
CA GLY A 146 7.27 13.25 -3.85
C GLY A 146 8.02 14.59 -3.90
N SER A 147 9.28 14.55 -3.53
CA SER A 147 10.22 15.68 -3.56
C SER A 147 11.58 15.18 -4.02
N GLU A 148 12.60 16.02 -4.03
CA GLU A 148 13.97 15.57 -4.32
C GLU A 148 14.47 14.55 -3.27
N LYS A 149 13.88 14.54 -2.08
CA LYS A 149 14.26 13.65 -0.98
C LYS A 149 13.62 12.27 -1.06
N GLY A 150 12.50 12.09 -1.79
CA GLY A 150 11.81 10.80 -1.85
C GLY A 150 10.66 10.75 -2.85
N TYR A 151 10.15 9.51 -3.04
CA TYR A 151 9.12 9.21 -4.04
C TYR A 151 7.73 9.72 -3.67
N GLY A 152 7.50 10.03 -2.39
CA GLY A 152 6.18 10.34 -1.86
C GLY A 152 5.37 9.09 -1.54
N CYS A 153 4.12 9.28 -1.11
CA CYS A 153 3.29 8.19 -0.61
C CYS A 153 2.91 7.19 -1.71
N PRO A 154 3.36 5.93 -1.64
CA PRO A 154 2.98 4.90 -2.61
C PRO A 154 1.51 4.48 -2.50
N TRP A 155 0.86 4.79 -1.39
CA TRP A 155 -0.53 4.49 -1.09
C TRP A 155 -1.50 5.63 -1.45
N MET A 156 -0.97 6.78 -1.87
CA MET A 156 -1.74 8.00 -2.16
C MET A 156 -2.61 8.47 -0.98
N GLU A 157 -2.13 8.23 0.26
CA GLU A 157 -2.74 8.77 1.47
C GLU A 157 -2.14 10.12 1.81
N TYR A 158 -3.01 11.07 2.15
CA TYR A 158 -2.59 12.40 2.58
C TYR A 158 -2.62 12.50 4.11
N PRO A 159 -1.47 12.55 4.77
CA PRO A 159 -1.43 12.59 6.22
C PRO A 159 -2.21 13.77 6.83
N GLY A 160 -2.32 14.90 6.12
CA GLY A 160 -3.03 16.09 6.59
C GLY A 160 -4.54 15.93 6.73
N THR A 161 -5.15 14.92 6.10
CA THR A 161 -6.59 14.62 6.20
C THR A 161 -6.88 13.21 6.67
N MET A 162 -5.84 12.48 7.07
CA MET A 162 -5.96 11.09 7.48
C MET A 162 -6.49 11.01 8.92
N GLU A 163 -7.74 10.54 9.07
CA GLU A 163 -8.36 10.31 10.37
C GLU A 163 -8.02 8.91 10.93
N ARG A 164 -7.87 7.92 10.06
CA ARG A 164 -7.59 6.52 10.41
C ARG A 164 -6.48 5.95 9.54
N ASN A 165 -5.73 5.02 10.12
CA ASN A 165 -4.56 4.42 9.46
C ASN A 165 -4.90 3.24 8.52
N ALA A 166 -6.14 3.16 8.00
CA ALA A 166 -6.63 2.00 7.25
C ALA A 166 -5.83 1.69 5.96
N TYR A 167 -5.32 2.71 5.29
CA TYR A 167 -4.62 2.56 4.01
C TYR A 167 -3.12 2.88 4.08
N CYS A 168 -2.61 3.32 5.21
CA CYS A 168 -1.21 3.67 5.36
C CYS A 168 -0.34 2.41 5.53
N GLY A 169 0.66 2.24 4.66
CA GLY A 169 1.62 1.14 4.72
C GLY A 169 2.80 1.39 5.65
N MET A 170 2.83 2.47 6.43
CA MET A 170 3.91 2.80 7.38
C MET A 170 5.31 2.87 6.73
N CYS A 171 5.39 3.23 5.45
CA CYS A 171 6.66 3.26 4.70
C CYS A 171 7.52 4.50 4.98
N THR A 172 7.07 5.43 5.82
CA THR A 172 7.75 6.66 6.23
C THR A 172 8.16 7.64 5.11
N GLU A 173 7.80 7.38 3.86
CA GLU A 173 8.12 8.27 2.73
C GLU A 173 7.53 9.68 2.89
N CYS A 174 6.36 9.81 3.51
CA CYS A 174 5.75 11.10 3.80
C CYS A 174 6.54 11.92 4.83
N ILE A 175 7.15 11.26 5.83
CA ILE A 175 8.02 11.89 6.82
C ILE A 175 9.26 12.45 6.11
N LYS A 176 9.89 11.62 5.28
CA LYS A 176 11.10 11.95 4.53
C LYS A 176 10.90 13.08 3.53
N THR A 177 9.74 13.13 2.88
CA THR A 177 9.42 14.13 1.82
C THR A 177 8.77 15.40 2.34
N CYS A 178 8.42 15.45 3.62
CA CYS A 178 7.78 16.63 4.22
C CYS A 178 8.77 17.80 4.31
N PRO A 179 8.51 18.94 3.64
CA PRO A 179 9.43 20.07 3.65
C PRO A 179 9.51 20.78 5.01
N VAL A 180 8.45 20.71 5.78
CA VAL A 180 8.29 21.40 7.08
C VAL A 180 8.39 20.46 8.28
N ASN A 181 8.78 19.18 8.06
CA ASN A 181 8.93 18.16 9.10
C ASN A 181 7.70 18.03 10.03
N ASN A 182 6.52 18.14 9.46
CA ASN A 182 5.25 18.17 10.18
C ASN A 182 4.56 16.78 10.28
N VAL A 183 5.20 15.72 9.77
CA VAL A 183 4.69 14.35 9.80
C VAL A 183 5.57 13.51 10.72
N ASP A 184 4.95 12.73 11.61
CA ASP A 184 5.61 11.88 12.57
C ASP A 184 4.92 10.52 12.74
N LEU A 185 5.53 9.59 13.48
CA LEU A 185 5.04 8.27 13.87
C LEU A 185 4.52 8.31 15.30
#